data_fcc0a7fff730269d60c4cc9f932aa689
#
_entry.id   fcc0a7fff730269d60c4cc9f932aa689
#
_cell.length_a   1.000
_cell.length_b   1.000
_cell.length_c   1.000
_cell.angle_alpha   90.00
_cell.angle_beta   90.00
_cell.angle_gamma   90.00
#
_symmetry.space_group_name_H-M   'P 1'
#
loop_
_entity.id
_entity.type
_entity.pdbx_description
1 polymer ?
#
loop_
_entity_poly.entity_id
_entity_poly.type
_entity_poly.pdbx_seq_one_letter_code
_entity_poly.pdbx_strand_id
1 'polypeptide(L)'
;LTAAGFGDLIAKLTSVADWELGHVMWGEPYDAKIAQRARQAVWNCVDKLDSLVAARPEGIESLFLGLIETGFCMLDFGETRPASGYEHHVSHFWEMKLLREGRHSIFHGSKVGLGVLASARLYDQVRRLRAEDVRSRLAETPMPSRATEEAAISEGYGEHARFAIETQEAFLSMTAAQHDALRKHIVDRWDEVLRIASTTPPASEIESWLGQTGGATTPEALGLSAEEYEMGLRAGHYYRARFTIK
;
A
#
# COMPACT_ATOMS: atom_id res chain seq x y z
N LEU A 1 -5.99 20.78 0.76
CA LEU A 1 -4.67 20.35 1.28
C LEU A 1 -4.80 19.45 2.49
N THR A 2 -5.59 19.80 3.51
CA THR A 2 -5.76 19.01 4.74
C THR A 2 -6.17 17.57 4.45
N ALA A 3 -7.19 17.35 3.60
CA ALA A 3 -7.63 16.01 3.20
C ALA A 3 -6.52 15.19 2.52
N ALA A 4 -5.70 15.83 1.66
CA ALA A 4 -4.57 15.18 1.03
C ALA A 4 -3.48 14.81 2.05
N GLY A 5 -3.13 15.74 2.95
CA GLY A 5 -2.18 15.44 4.02
C GLY A 5 -2.67 14.32 4.92
N PHE A 6 -3.95 14.29 5.26
CA PHE A 6 -4.53 13.20 6.06
C PHE A 6 -4.49 11.86 5.32
N GLY A 7 -4.82 11.84 4.01
CA GLY A 7 -4.73 10.64 3.19
C GLY A 7 -3.31 10.06 3.14
N ASP A 8 -2.29 10.94 3.07
CA ASP A 8 -0.88 10.51 3.15
C ASP A 8 -0.51 10.01 4.55
N LEU A 9 -0.97 10.66 5.61
CA LEU A 9 -0.66 10.25 6.98
C LEU A 9 -1.25 8.87 7.31
N ILE A 10 -2.54 8.62 7.03
CA ILE A 10 -3.17 7.33 7.36
C ILE A 10 -2.60 6.15 6.55
N ALA A 11 -1.90 6.42 5.45
CA ALA A 11 -1.20 5.40 4.68
C ALA A 11 -0.20 4.59 5.51
N LYS A 12 0.33 5.18 6.59
CA LYS A 12 1.31 4.53 7.47
C LYS A 12 0.73 3.32 8.21
N LEU A 13 -0.60 3.21 8.31
CA LEU A 13 -1.26 2.03 8.86
C LEU A 13 -1.12 0.81 7.93
N THR A 14 -1.25 1.02 6.62
CA THR A 14 -1.10 -0.06 5.62
C THR A 14 0.36 -0.26 5.21
N SER A 15 1.15 0.83 5.05
CA SER A 15 2.56 0.71 4.68
C SER A 15 3.40 -0.01 5.74
N VAL A 16 3.14 0.24 7.03
CA VAL A 16 3.84 -0.45 8.12
C VAL A 16 3.42 -1.92 8.20
N ALA A 17 2.16 -2.24 7.90
CA ALA A 17 1.71 -3.62 7.80
C ALA A 17 2.39 -4.34 6.62
N ASP A 18 2.46 -3.71 5.45
CA ASP A 18 3.20 -4.23 4.30
C ASP A 18 4.69 -4.41 4.57
N TRP A 19 5.30 -3.48 5.32
CA TRP A 19 6.70 -3.58 5.69
C TRP A 19 6.97 -4.76 6.63
N GLU A 20 6.12 -4.96 7.64
CA GLU A 20 6.21 -6.11 8.54
C GLU A 20 5.93 -7.42 7.78
N LEU A 21 4.96 -7.41 6.85
CA LEU A 21 4.66 -8.53 5.98
C LEU A 21 5.86 -8.90 5.09
N GLY A 22 6.52 -7.91 4.48
CA GLY A 22 7.75 -8.09 3.71
C GLY A 22 8.90 -8.66 4.53
N HIS A 23 9.01 -8.27 5.80
CA HIS A 23 9.97 -8.87 6.73
C HIS A 23 9.68 -10.35 6.99
N VAL A 24 8.43 -10.67 7.34
CA VAL A 24 8.04 -12.05 7.66
C VAL A 24 8.09 -12.97 6.45
N MET A 25 7.65 -12.49 5.28
CA MET A 25 7.54 -13.31 4.07
C MET A 25 8.81 -13.35 3.22
N TRP A 26 9.56 -12.26 3.17
CA TRP A 26 10.69 -12.07 2.24
C TRP A 26 12.02 -11.78 2.92
N GLY A 27 12.04 -11.65 4.27
CA GLY A 27 13.25 -11.34 5.02
C GLY A 27 13.74 -9.90 4.84
N GLU A 28 12.88 -8.96 4.45
CA GLU A 28 13.25 -7.55 4.33
C GLU A 28 13.69 -6.98 5.69
N PRO A 29 14.65 -6.05 5.71
CA PRO A 29 15.00 -5.34 6.95
C PRO A 29 13.79 -4.67 7.58
N TYR A 30 13.64 -4.75 8.90
CA TYR A 30 12.51 -4.21 9.66
C TYR A 30 12.96 -3.68 11.02
N ASP A 31 12.39 -2.54 11.44
CA ASP A 31 12.57 -1.99 12.78
C ASP A 31 11.21 -1.77 13.45
N ALA A 32 10.92 -2.59 14.44
CA ALA A 32 9.65 -2.55 15.16
C ALA A 32 9.42 -1.23 15.93
N LYS A 33 10.48 -0.55 16.39
CA LYS A 33 10.36 0.73 17.09
C LYS A 33 9.97 1.85 16.13
N ILE A 34 10.60 1.88 14.96
CA ILE A 34 10.25 2.85 13.91
C ILE A 34 8.83 2.58 13.42
N ALA A 35 8.46 1.32 13.20
CA ALA A 35 7.11 0.92 12.82
C ALA A 35 6.06 1.38 13.84
N GLN A 36 6.34 1.22 15.14
CA GLN A 36 5.46 1.69 16.21
C GLN A 36 5.34 3.21 16.23
N ARG A 37 6.45 3.95 16.04
CA ARG A 37 6.44 5.42 15.96
C ARG A 37 5.57 5.90 14.82
N ALA A 38 5.71 5.31 13.62
CA ALA A 38 4.92 5.67 12.45
C ALA A 38 3.41 5.42 12.69
N ARG A 39 3.02 4.28 13.27
CA ARG A 39 1.63 4.00 13.66
C ARG A 39 1.12 5.00 14.70
N GLN A 40 1.91 5.29 15.74
CA GLN A 40 1.50 6.22 16.80
C GLN A 40 1.25 7.62 16.26
N ALA A 41 2.06 8.08 15.30
CA ALA A 41 1.86 9.37 14.65
C ALA A 41 0.48 9.47 13.96
N VAL A 42 0.02 8.37 13.34
CA VAL A 42 -1.32 8.32 12.75
C VAL A 42 -2.40 8.39 13.83
N TRP A 43 -2.32 7.53 14.85
CA TRP A 43 -3.34 7.47 15.91
C TRP A 43 -3.46 8.79 16.66
N ASN A 44 -2.36 9.49 16.93
CA ASN A 44 -2.37 10.83 17.54
C ASN A 44 -3.18 11.84 16.71
N CYS A 45 -3.23 11.69 15.37
CA CYS A 45 -4.04 12.53 14.50
C CYS A 45 -5.49 12.06 14.44
N VAL A 46 -5.71 10.75 14.36
CA VAL A 46 -7.07 10.16 14.34
C VAL A 46 -7.82 10.47 15.63
N ASP A 47 -7.17 10.45 16.79
CA ASP A 47 -7.76 10.84 18.08
C ASP A 47 -8.24 12.30 18.11
N LYS A 48 -7.76 13.13 17.17
CA LYS A 48 -8.16 14.54 17.00
C LYS A 48 -8.93 14.78 15.70
N LEU A 49 -9.52 13.74 15.11
CA LEU A 49 -10.17 13.82 13.80
C LEU A 49 -11.27 14.90 13.76
N ASP A 50 -12.11 15.00 14.79
CA ASP A 50 -13.15 16.04 14.88
C ASP A 50 -12.58 17.46 14.87
N SER A 51 -11.42 17.65 15.51
CA SER A 51 -10.72 18.93 15.48
C SER A 51 -10.12 19.22 14.11
N LEU A 52 -9.61 18.19 13.44
CA LEU A 52 -9.07 18.29 12.08
C LEU A 52 -10.19 18.64 11.07
N VAL A 53 -11.31 17.95 11.14
CA VAL A 53 -12.50 18.18 10.29
C VAL A 53 -13.05 19.61 10.49
N ALA A 54 -13.07 20.08 11.74
CA ALA A 54 -13.49 21.45 12.09
C ALA A 54 -12.40 22.51 11.82
N ALA A 55 -11.27 22.12 11.21
CA ALA A 55 -10.10 22.99 10.94
C ALA A 55 -9.60 23.75 12.19
N ARG A 56 -9.71 23.15 13.37
CA ARG A 56 -9.19 23.73 14.61
C ARG A 56 -7.67 23.56 14.69
N PRO A 57 -6.95 24.51 15.36
CA PRO A 57 -5.49 24.50 15.44
C PRO A 57 -4.90 23.17 15.92
N GLU A 58 -5.46 22.55 16.96
CA GLU A 58 -4.96 21.29 17.52
C GLU A 58 -5.09 20.09 16.58
N GLY A 59 -6.09 20.09 15.69
CA GLY A 59 -6.25 19.06 14.64
C GLY A 59 -5.23 19.26 13.51
N ILE A 60 -5.07 20.50 13.05
CA ILE A 60 -4.07 20.85 12.02
C ILE A 60 -2.64 20.57 12.51
N GLU A 61 -2.31 20.98 13.75
CA GLU A 61 -1.02 20.71 14.37
C GLU A 61 -0.74 19.21 14.44
N SER A 62 -1.73 18.42 14.86
CA SER A 62 -1.58 16.97 14.97
C SER A 62 -1.30 16.32 13.62
N LEU A 63 -1.99 16.74 12.56
CA LEU A 63 -1.71 16.28 11.19
C LEU A 63 -0.29 16.66 10.77
N PHE A 64 0.12 17.89 10.98
CA PHE A 64 1.44 18.39 10.58
C PHE A 64 2.57 17.66 11.32
N LEU A 65 2.44 17.50 12.65
CA LEU A 65 3.42 16.76 13.44
C LEU A 65 3.47 15.29 13.06
N GLY A 66 2.33 14.67 12.75
CA GLY A 66 2.27 13.29 12.27
C GLY A 66 3.02 13.09 10.95
N LEU A 67 2.85 14.00 9.98
CA LEU A 67 3.58 13.96 8.72
C LEU A 67 5.10 14.15 8.91
N ILE A 68 5.51 15.07 9.77
CA ILE A 68 6.94 15.27 10.11
C ILE A 68 7.51 14.02 10.76
N GLU A 69 6.83 13.45 11.77
CA GLU A 69 7.30 12.25 12.47
C GLU A 69 7.48 11.08 11.53
N THR A 70 6.56 10.87 10.59
CA THR A 70 6.70 9.81 9.58
C THR A 70 7.84 10.08 8.60
N GLY A 71 8.16 11.35 8.34
CA GLY A 71 9.37 11.77 7.63
C GLY A 71 10.65 11.38 8.39
N PHE A 72 10.70 11.63 9.69
CA PHE A 72 11.82 11.18 10.55
C PHE A 72 11.94 9.66 10.60
N CYS A 73 10.83 8.92 10.64
CA CYS A 73 10.87 7.46 10.56
C CYS A 73 11.56 6.96 9.28
N MET A 74 11.34 7.61 8.13
CA MET A 74 12.04 7.28 6.89
C MET A 74 13.54 7.63 6.95
N LEU A 75 13.90 8.77 7.54
CA LEU A 75 15.30 9.18 7.70
C LEU A 75 16.06 8.25 8.66
N ASP A 76 15.45 7.90 9.78
CA ASP A 76 16.05 7.02 10.77
C ASP A 76 16.27 5.60 10.25
N PHE A 77 15.34 5.11 9.40
CA PHE A 77 15.47 3.80 8.75
C PHE A 77 16.39 3.82 7.53
N GLY A 78 16.55 4.97 6.87
CA GLY A 78 17.34 5.14 5.65
C GLY A 78 16.60 4.75 4.36
N GLU A 79 15.31 4.37 4.46
CA GLU A 79 14.46 4.00 3.32
C GLU A 79 13.01 4.46 3.53
N THR A 80 12.22 4.37 2.46
CA THR A 80 10.80 4.78 2.48
C THR A 80 9.84 3.70 2.99
N ARG A 81 10.33 2.52 3.40
CA ARG A 81 9.51 1.40 3.88
C ARG A 81 8.54 1.77 5.00
N PRO A 82 8.94 2.57 6.02
CA PRO A 82 8.02 2.97 7.09
C PRO A 82 6.79 3.75 6.62
N ALA A 83 6.83 4.32 5.42
CA ALA A 83 5.81 5.24 4.94
C ALA A 83 5.25 4.90 3.55
N SER A 84 5.70 3.80 2.91
CA SER A 84 5.34 3.50 1.51
C SER A 84 5.19 1.99 1.28
N GLY A 85 3.96 1.53 1.22
CA GLY A 85 3.54 0.19 0.86
C GLY A 85 2.79 0.15 -0.47
N TYR A 86 1.89 -0.81 -0.64
CA TYR A 86 1.09 -0.98 -1.85
C TYR A 86 0.26 0.26 -2.22
N GLU A 87 -0.30 0.95 -1.24
CA GLU A 87 -1.07 2.18 -1.43
C GLU A 87 -0.28 3.27 -2.18
N HIS A 88 1.00 3.41 -1.87
CA HIS A 88 1.89 4.34 -2.57
C HIS A 88 2.27 3.83 -3.96
N HIS A 89 2.49 2.53 -4.12
CA HIS A 89 2.79 1.95 -5.42
C HIS A 89 1.66 2.23 -6.42
N VAL A 90 0.43 2.01 -6.01
CA VAL A 90 -0.77 2.31 -6.81
C VAL A 90 -0.89 3.82 -7.08
N SER A 91 -0.68 4.66 -6.07
CA SER A 91 -0.70 6.12 -6.22
C SER A 91 0.32 6.61 -7.25
N HIS A 92 1.55 6.12 -7.19
CA HIS A 92 2.60 6.46 -8.17
C HIS A 92 2.30 5.92 -9.56
N PHE A 93 1.69 4.75 -9.67
CA PHE A 93 1.24 4.22 -10.96
C PHE A 93 0.23 5.18 -11.62
N TRP A 94 -0.80 5.62 -10.90
CA TRP A 94 -1.76 6.60 -11.41
C TRP A 94 -1.09 7.93 -11.76
N GLU A 95 -0.17 8.40 -10.94
CA GLU A 95 0.57 9.63 -11.20
C GLU A 95 1.35 9.58 -12.51
N MET A 96 2.14 8.51 -12.72
CA MET A 96 2.88 8.32 -13.97
C MET A 96 1.95 8.24 -15.20
N LYS A 97 0.82 7.54 -15.07
CA LYS A 97 -0.17 7.44 -16.15
C LYS A 97 -0.74 8.83 -16.49
N LEU A 98 -1.20 9.59 -15.50
CA LEU A 98 -1.76 10.92 -15.69
C LEU A 98 -0.75 11.89 -16.31
N LEU A 99 0.51 11.86 -15.86
CA LEU A 99 1.57 12.70 -16.41
C LEU A 99 1.88 12.38 -17.88
N ARG A 100 1.90 11.10 -18.26
CA ARG A 100 2.09 10.69 -19.67
C ARG A 100 0.97 11.18 -20.58
N GLU A 101 -0.24 11.29 -20.06
CA GLU A 101 -1.41 11.79 -20.78
C GLU A 101 -1.52 13.33 -20.78
N GLY A 102 -0.54 14.03 -20.20
CA GLY A 102 -0.56 15.48 -20.08
C GLY A 102 -1.69 16.02 -19.20
N ARG A 103 -2.23 15.19 -18.31
CA ARG A 103 -3.31 15.57 -17.38
C ARG A 103 -2.74 16.27 -16.15
N HIS A 104 -3.57 17.14 -15.56
CA HIS A 104 -3.18 17.86 -14.35
C HIS A 104 -2.85 16.90 -13.20
N SER A 105 -1.80 17.24 -12.45
CA SER A 105 -1.42 16.48 -11.27
C SER A 105 -2.49 16.59 -10.18
N ILE A 106 -2.87 15.44 -9.62
CA ILE A 106 -3.71 15.34 -8.43
C ILE A 106 -2.78 15.38 -7.21
N PHE A 107 -3.21 15.98 -6.11
CA PHE A 107 -2.43 15.96 -4.88
C PHE A 107 -2.00 14.54 -4.51
N HIS A 108 -0.73 14.36 -4.17
CA HIS A 108 -0.14 13.05 -3.85
C HIS A 108 -0.97 12.31 -2.80
N GLY A 109 -1.21 12.92 -1.65
CA GLY A 109 -1.95 12.29 -0.56
C GLY A 109 -3.41 11.98 -0.88
N SER A 110 -4.03 12.65 -1.88
CA SER A 110 -5.37 12.28 -2.33
C SER A 110 -5.38 10.94 -3.08
N LYS A 111 -4.37 10.70 -3.94
CA LYS A 111 -4.18 9.41 -4.61
C LYS A 111 -3.79 8.33 -3.62
N VAL A 112 -2.90 8.67 -2.68
CA VAL A 112 -2.47 7.75 -1.60
C VAL A 112 -3.67 7.36 -0.74
N GLY A 113 -4.54 8.27 -0.33
CA GLY A 113 -5.75 7.98 0.44
C GLY A 113 -6.66 6.96 -0.24
N LEU A 114 -6.88 7.10 -1.56
CA LEU A 114 -7.63 6.11 -2.34
C LEU A 114 -6.89 4.75 -2.39
N GLY A 115 -5.56 4.76 -2.49
CA GLY A 115 -4.71 3.57 -2.41
C GLY A 115 -4.79 2.88 -1.04
N VAL A 116 -4.86 3.65 0.05
CA VAL A 116 -5.05 3.11 1.41
C VAL A 116 -6.37 2.34 1.52
N LEU A 117 -7.45 2.89 0.97
CA LEU A 117 -8.74 2.23 0.96
C LEU A 117 -8.69 0.90 0.19
N ALA A 118 -7.97 0.87 -0.95
CA ALA A 118 -7.75 -0.36 -1.70
C ALA A 118 -6.92 -1.39 -0.89
N SER A 119 -5.83 -0.96 -0.26
CA SER A 119 -4.99 -1.80 0.61
C SER A 119 -5.79 -2.38 1.78
N ALA A 120 -6.59 -1.55 2.45
CA ALA A 120 -7.43 -1.98 3.59
C ALA A 120 -8.47 -3.03 3.17
N ARG A 121 -9.06 -2.90 1.97
CA ARG A 121 -9.98 -3.90 1.42
C ARG A 121 -9.28 -5.25 1.18
N LEU A 122 -8.02 -5.25 0.77
CA LEU A 122 -7.22 -6.49 0.64
C LEU A 122 -6.93 -7.08 2.02
N TYR A 123 -6.55 -6.28 3.01
CA TYR A 123 -6.39 -6.74 4.40
C TYR A 123 -7.70 -7.29 5.00
N ASP A 124 -8.86 -6.67 4.69
CA ASP A 124 -10.17 -7.20 5.06
C ASP A 124 -10.44 -8.59 4.46
N GLN A 125 -10.04 -8.81 3.21
CA GLN A 125 -10.15 -10.13 2.57
C GLN A 125 -9.24 -11.15 3.23
N VAL A 126 -7.98 -10.80 3.49
CA VAL A 126 -7.00 -11.68 4.15
C VAL A 126 -7.48 -12.12 5.53
N ARG A 127 -8.05 -11.21 6.34
CA ARG A 127 -8.62 -11.54 7.67
C ARG A 127 -9.73 -12.58 7.66
N ARG A 128 -10.38 -12.79 6.52
CA ARG A 128 -11.48 -13.77 6.35
C ARG A 128 -11.01 -15.15 5.88
N LEU A 129 -9.73 -15.27 5.49
CA LEU A 129 -9.19 -16.52 4.96
C LEU A 129 -8.67 -17.40 6.09
N ARG A 130 -8.97 -18.69 6.01
CA ARG A 130 -8.38 -19.71 6.89
C ARG A 130 -7.13 -20.29 6.23
N ALA A 131 -6.17 -20.77 7.04
CA ALA A 131 -4.94 -21.37 6.54
C ALA A 131 -5.18 -22.50 5.53
N GLU A 132 -6.23 -23.31 5.72
CA GLU A 132 -6.59 -24.40 4.79
C GLU A 132 -7.08 -23.87 3.43
N ASP A 133 -7.86 -22.77 3.40
CA ASP A 133 -8.32 -22.14 2.17
C ASP A 133 -7.14 -21.56 1.39
N VAL A 134 -6.19 -20.96 2.10
CA VAL A 134 -4.95 -20.42 1.51
C VAL A 134 -4.09 -21.54 0.92
N ARG A 135 -3.92 -22.62 1.68
CA ARG A 135 -3.17 -23.80 1.19
C ARG A 135 -3.78 -24.34 -0.10
N SER A 136 -5.10 -24.52 -0.16
CA SER A 136 -5.78 -25.01 -1.36
C SER A 136 -5.61 -24.06 -2.54
N ARG A 137 -5.84 -22.77 -2.34
CA ARG A 137 -5.71 -21.75 -3.41
C ARG A 137 -4.27 -21.69 -3.94
N LEU A 138 -3.28 -21.68 -3.06
CA LEU A 138 -1.87 -21.64 -3.48
C LEU A 138 -1.47 -22.93 -4.22
N ALA A 139 -2.01 -24.08 -3.86
CA ALA A 139 -1.74 -25.33 -4.57
C ALA A 139 -2.33 -25.35 -6.00
N GLU A 140 -3.50 -24.70 -6.19
CA GLU A 140 -4.20 -24.63 -7.47
C GLU A 140 -3.69 -23.50 -8.38
N THR A 141 -3.06 -22.47 -7.81
CA THR A 141 -2.57 -21.32 -8.58
C THR A 141 -1.22 -21.66 -9.23
N PRO A 142 -1.09 -21.69 -10.55
CA PRO A 142 0.19 -21.96 -11.20
C PRO A 142 1.18 -20.81 -10.94
N MET A 143 2.47 -21.14 -10.97
CA MET A 143 3.50 -20.10 -11.01
C MET A 143 3.32 -19.29 -12.31
N PRO A 144 3.20 -17.95 -12.23
CA PRO A 144 3.11 -17.13 -13.43
C PRO A 144 4.39 -17.26 -14.26
N SER A 145 4.25 -17.28 -15.58
CA SER A 145 5.43 -17.26 -16.44
C SER A 145 6.02 -15.85 -16.50
N ARG A 146 7.35 -15.76 -16.63
CA ARG A 146 8.03 -14.48 -16.84
C ARG A 146 7.39 -13.68 -17.99
N ALA A 147 7.08 -14.34 -19.11
CA ALA A 147 6.47 -13.70 -20.25
C ALA A 147 5.09 -13.10 -19.95
N THR A 148 4.29 -13.78 -19.13
CA THR A 148 2.97 -13.28 -18.68
C THR A 148 3.12 -12.03 -17.82
N GLU A 149 4.07 -12.04 -16.87
CA GLU A 149 4.34 -10.90 -16.00
C GLU A 149 4.91 -9.70 -16.79
N GLU A 150 5.87 -9.94 -17.69
CA GLU A 150 6.42 -8.89 -18.56
C GLU A 150 5.36 -8.29 -19.49
N ALA A 151 4.40 -9.08 -19.97
CA ALA A 151 3.27 -8.58 -20.75
C ALA A 151 2.35 -7.68 -19.89
N ALA A 152 2.03 -8.09 -18.66
CA ALA A 152 1.22 -7.29 -17.74
C ALA A 152 1.94 -5.98 -17.34
N ILE A 153 3.25 -6.02 -17.11
CA ILE A 153 4.06 -4.82 -16.86
C ILE A 153 4.03 -3.91 -18.10
N SER A 154 4.19 -4.47 -19.30
CA SER A 154 4.21 -3.70 -20.54
C SER A 154 2.86 -3.01 -20.82
N GLU A 155 1.75 -3.70 -20.54
CA GLU A 155 0.40 -3.12 -20.63
C GLU A 155 0.24 -1.91 -19.71
N GLY A 156 0.67 -2.04 -18.43
CA GLY A 156 0.50 -0.98 -17.43
C GLY A 156 1.47 0.19 -17.60
N TYR A 157 2.75 -0.10 -17.84
CA TYR A 157 3.82 0.88 -17.78
C TYR A 157 4.20 1.48 -19.14
N GLY A 158 3.82 0.86 -20.27
CA GLY A 158 4.11 1.38 -21.60
C GLY A 158 5.60 1.62 -21.82
N GLU A 159 5.99 2.84 -22.16
CA GLU A 159 7.41 3.21 -22.38
C GLU A 159 8.33 3.02 -21.16
N HIS A 160 7.76 2.98 -19.96
CA HIS A 160 8.51 2.73 -18.71
C HIS A 160 8.57 1.24 -18.34
N ALA A 161 8.01 0.33 -19.18
CA ALA A 161 7.96 -1.10 -18.89
C ALA A 161 9.33 -1.71 -18.64
N ARG A 162 10.34 -1.31 -19.41
CA ARG A 162 11.72 -1.79 -19.24
C ARG A 162 12.24 -1.53 -17.82
N PHE A 163 12.04 -0.32 -17.31
CA PHE A 163 12.47 0.04 -15.96
C PHE A 163 11.72 -0.79 -14.90
N ALA A 164 10.40 -0.99 -15.07
CA ALA A 164 9.60 -1.80 -14.16
C ALA A 164 10.02 -3.28 -14.20
N ILE A 165 10.31 -3.86 -15.37
CA ILE A 165 10.82 -5.22 -15.53
C ILE A 165 12.19 -5.36 -14.82
N GLU A 166 13.12 -4.46 -15.05
CA GLU A 166 14.43 -4.47 -14.40
C GLU A 166 14.29 -4.35 -12.86
N THR A 167 13.36 -3.52 -12.39
CA THR A 167 13.04 -3.40 -10.96
C THR A 167 12.51 -4.70 -10.36
N GLN A 168 11.69 -5.45 -11.10
CA GLN A 168 11.06 -6.70 -10.65
C GLN A 168 11.93 -7.96 -10.85
N GLU A 169 13.17 -7.83 -11.30
CA GLU A 169 14.03 -8.96 -11.66
C GLU A 169 14.10 -10.03 -10.56
N ALA A 170 14.16 -9.64 -9.28
CA ALA A 170 14.21 -10.59 -8.16
C ALA A 170 12.99 -11.52 -8.08
N PHE A 171 11.81 -11.03 -8.49
CA PHE A 171 10.58 -11.83 -8.52
C PHE A 171 10.41 -12.54 -9.87
N LEU A 172 10.76 -11.89 -10.97
CA LEU A 172 10.63 -12.45 -12.32
C LEU A 172 11.60 -13.60 -12.60
N SER A 173 12.75 -13.63 -11.93
CA SER A 173 13.75 -14.70 -12.04
C SER A 173 13.59 -15.83 -11.02
N MET A 174 12.52 -15.79 -10.21
CA MET A 174 12.25 -16.82 -9.21
C MET A 174 12.09 -18.19 -9.88
N THR A 175 12.80 -19.19 -9.38
CA THR A 175 12.67 -20.58 -9.83
C THR A 175 11.40 -21.24 -9.26
N ALA A 176 10.92 -22.31 -9.88
CA ALA A 176 9.77 -23.06 -9.36
C ALA A 176 10.01 -23.54 -7.92
N ALA A 177 11.22 -23.99 -7.58
CA ALA A 177 11.56 -24.42 -6.22
C ALA A 177 11.48 -23.26 -5.19
N GLN A 178 11.93 -22.05 -5.57
CA GLN A 178 11.81 -20.86 -4.71
C GLN A 178 10.36 -20.43 -4.54
N HIS A 179 9.57 -20.51 -5.62
CA HIS A 179 8.14 -20.19 -5.59
C HIS A 179 7.36 -21.19 -4.70
N ASP A 180 7.65 -22.49 -4.78
CA ASP A 180 7.04 -23.49 -3.92
C ASP A 180 7.47 -23.32 -2.45
N ALA A 181 8.73 -22.96 -2.20
CA ALA A 181 9.21 -22.62 -0.86
C ALA A 181 8.48 -21.40 -0.28
N LEU A 182 8.26 -20.34 -1.09
CA LEU A 182 7.51 -19.17 -0.67
C LEU A 182 6.04 -19.51 -0.36
N ARG A 183 5.39 -20.32 -1.19
CA ARG A 183 4.01 -20.80 -0.94
C ARG A 183 3.91 -21.53 0.39
N LYS A 184 4.84 -22.46 0.62
CA LYS A 184 4.88 -23.18 1.89
C LYS A 184 5.10 -22.24 3.05
N HIS A 185 6.03 -21.28 2.91
CA HIS A 185 6.33 -20.30 3.94
C HIS A 185 5.11 -19.44 4.29
N ILE A 186 4.34 -18.98 3.29
CA ILE A 186 3.08 -18.24 3.50
C ILE A 186 2.11 -19.06 4.36
N VAL A 187 1.91 -20.34 4.05
CA VAL A 187 1.01 -21.21 4.81
C VAL A 187 1.54 -21.45 6.23
N ASP A 188 2.82 -21.72 6.38
CA ASP A 188 3.45 -21.98 7.69
C ASP A 188 3.41 -20.76 8.63
N ARG A 189 3.36 -19.56 8.06
CA ARG A 189 3.33 -18.28 8.80
C ARG A 189 1.96 -17.60 8.75
N TRP A 190 0.91 -18.32 8.40
CA TRP A 190 -0.41 -17.71 8.18
C TRP A 190 -0.96 -16.99 9.43
N ASP A 191 -0.71 -17.50 10.63
CA ASP A 191 -1.10 -16.84 11.87
C ASP A 191 -0.42 -15.48 12.05
N GLU A 192 0.85 -15.33 11.61
CA GLU A 192 1.55 -14.06 11.63
C GLU A 192 0.97 -13.10 10.57
N VAL A 193 0.60 -13.61 9.39
CA VAL A 193 -0.10 -12.81 8.36
C VAL A 193 -1.42 -12.27 8.91
N LEU A 194 -2.22 -13.10 9.59
CA LEU A 194 -3.48 -12.69 10.22
C LEU A 194 -3.26 -11.67 11.33
N ARG A 195 -2.23 -11.85 12.16
CA ARG A 195 -1.86 -10.87 13.18
C ARG A 195 -1.49 -9.52 12.56
N ILE A 196 -0.66 -9.52 11.51
CA ILE A 196 -0.29 -8.29 10.79
C ILE A 196 -1.53 -7.65 10.18
N ALA A 197 -2.35 -8.41 9.47
CA ALA A 197 -3.58 -7.92 8.88
C ALA A 197 -4.52 -7.27 9.92
N SER A 198 -4.53 -7.79 11.15
CA SER A 198 -5.34 -7.25 12.25
C SER A 198 -4.83 -5.91 12.80
N THR A 199 -3.62 -5.47 12.44
CA THR A 199 -3.09 -4.16 12.83
C THR A 199 -3.59 -3.02 11.94
N THR A 200 -4.23 -3.32 10.81
CA THR A 200 -4.83 -2.33 9.92
C THR A 200 -6.31 -2.13 10.29
N PRO A 201 -6.82 -0.89 10.29
CA PRO A 201 -8.26 -0.66 10.46
C PRO A 201 -9.08 -1.29 9.33
N PRO A 202 -10.37 -1.60 9.57
CA PRO A 202 -11.28 -1.99 8.51
C PRO A 202 -11.39 -0.93 7.41
N ALA A 203 -11.59 -1.37 6.16
CA ALA A 203 -11.75 -0.45 5.03
C ALA A 203 -12.90 0.55 5.24
N SER A 204 -14.00 0.13 5.89
CA SER A 204 -15.13 1.01 6.20
C SER A 204 -14.78 2.15 7.16
N GLU A 205 -13.87 1.91 8.10
CA GLU A 205 -13.39 2.94 9.03
C GLU A 205 -12.50 3.96 8.32
N ILE A 206 -11.56 3.48 7.50
CA ILE A 206 -10.71 4.32 6.65
C ILE A 206 -11.57 5.17 5.69
N GLU A 207 -12.57 4.57 5.05
CA GLU A 207 -13.50 5.26 4.17
C GLU A 207 -14.26 6.39 4.91
N SER A 208 -14.72 6.11 6.14
CA SER A 208 -15.35 7.09 7.00
C SER A 208 -14.42 8.26 7.34
N TRP A 209 -13.19 7.99 7.74
CA TRP A 209 -12.20 9.04 8.05
C TRP A 209 -11.87 9.92 6.84
N LEU A 210 -11.65 9.30 5.68
CA LEU A 210 -11.40 10.03 4.43
C LEU A 210 -12.60 10.90 4.07
N GLY A 211 -13.82 10.37 4.12
CA GLY A 211 -15.03 11.13 3.81
C GLY A 211 -15.23 12.32 4.75
N GLN A 212 -15.02 12.15 6.06
CA GLN A 212 -15.13 13.22 7.04
C GLN A 212 -14.13 14.36 6.81
N THR A 213 -12.93 14.04 6.36
CA THR A 213 -11.89 15.06 6.05
C THR A 213 -12.02 15.66 4.66
N GLY A 214 -13.02 15.23 3.85
CA GLY A 214 -13.19 15.66 2.46
C GLY A 214 -12.20 15.01 1.50
N GLY A 215 -11.62 13.87 1.87
CA GLY A 215 -10.77 13.03 1.01
C GLY A 215 -11.59 12.23 0.00
N ALA A 216 -10.96 11.86 -1.11
CA ALA A 216 -11.58 11.03 -2.11
C ALA A 216 -11.72 9.58 -1.63
N THR A 217 -12.93 9.02 -1.78
CA THR A 217 -13.25 7.62 -1.47
C THR A 217 -13.61 6.82 -2.73
N THR A 218 -13.72 7.50 -3.88
CA THR A 218 -13.96 6.89 -5.19
C THR A 218 -12.98 7.40 -6.23
N PRO A 219 -12.68 6.61 -7.28
CA PRO A 219 -11.79 7.04 -8.35
C PRO A 219 -12.31 8.28 -9.11
N GLU A 220 -13.61 8.40 -9.30
CA GLU A 220 -14.23 9.52 -10.01
C GLU A 220 -13.99 10.85 -9.29
N ALA A 221 -13.95 10.84 -7.95
CA ALA A 221 -13.62 12.03 -7.14
C ALA A 221 -12.20 12.55 -7.40
N LEU A 222 -11.32 11.71 -7.95
CA LEU A 222 -9.97 12.07 -8.40
C LEU A 222 -9.90 12.27 -9.93
N GLY A 223 -11.01 12.15 -10.66
CA GLY A 223 -11.03 12.21 -12.12
C GLY A 223 -10.38 11.01 -12.78
N LEU A 224 -10.26 9.87 -12.09
CA LEU A 224 -9.85 8.60 -12.64
C LEU A 224 -11.07 7.85 -13.20
N SER A 225 -10.93 7.22 -14.36
CA SER A 225 -11.93 6.28 -14.83
C SER A 225 -11.86 4.97 -14.04
N ALA A 226 -12.94 4.17 -14.09
CA ALA A 226 -12.94 2.84 -13.47
C ALA A 226 -11.82 1.95 -14.04
N GLU A 227 -11.56 2.04 -15.36
CA GLU A 227 -10.49 1.28 -16.02
C GLU A 227 -9.09 1.70 -15.52
N GLU A 228 -8.85 3.00 -15.38
CA GLU A 228 -7.59 3.52 -14.84
C GLU A 228 -7.37 3.10 -13.39
N TYR A 229 -8.43 3.12 -12.59
CA TYR A 229 -8.39 2.64 -11.22
C TYR A 229 -8.02 1.17 -11.15
N GLU A 230 -8.74 0.31 -11.87
CA GLU A 230 -8.49 -1.13 -11.91
C GLU A 230 -7.11 -1.47 -12.46
N MET A 231 -6.63 -0.74 -13.48
CA MET A 231 -5.27 -0.92 -14.00
C MET A 231 -4.23 -0.61 -12.92
N GLY A 232 -4.41 0.44 -12.14
CA GLY A 232 -3.54 0.76 -11.02
C GLY A 232 -3.54 -0.32 -9.94
N LEU A 233 -4.70 -0.89 -9.62
CA LEU A 233 -4.79 -2.00 -8.67
C LEU A 233 -4.11 -3.28 -9.19
N ARG A 234 -4.13 -3.53 -10.50
CA ARG A 234 -3.47 -4.69 -11.12
C ARG A 234 -1.97 -4.52 -11.28
N ALA A 235 -1.52 -3.34 -11.72
CA ALA A 235 -0.13 -3.11 -12.12
C ALA A 235 0.69 -2.27 -11.12
N GLY A 236 0.06 -1.59 -10.17
CA GLY A 236 0.76 -0.72 -9.23
C GLY A 236 1.84 -1.43 -8.41
N HIS A 237 1.65 -2.68 -8.05
CA HIS A 237 2.62 -3.45 -7.27
C HIS A 237 3.98 -3.62 -7.99
N TYR A 238 4.05 -3.53 -9.31
CA TYR A 238 5.31 -3.58 -10.06
C TYR A 238 6.17 -2.31 -9.91
N TYR A 239 5.66 -1.27 -9.25
CA TYR A 239 6.40 -0.01 -9.08
C TYR A 239 7.72 -0.17 -8.31
N ARG A 240 7.79 -1.08 -7.35
CA ARG A 240 8.99 -1.40 -6.56
C ARG A 240 9.07 -2.90 -6.29
N ALA A 241 10.29 -3.43 -6.23
CA ALA A 241 10.55 -4.81 -5.82
C ALA A 241 10.42 -4.94 -4.29
N ARG A 242 9.19 -4.96 -3.81
CA ARG A 242 8.84 -5.08 -2.38
C ARG A 242 7.72 -6.08 -2.21
N PHE A 243 7.81 -6.90 -1.18
CA PHE A 243 6.68 -7.73 -0.78
C PHE A 243 5.62 -6.84 -0.12
N THR A 244 4.37 -6.93 -0.57
CA THR A 244 3.23 -6.16 -0.08
C THR A 244 1.99 -7.04 -0.01
N ILE A 245 0.86 -6.47 0.42
CA ILE A 245 -0.44 -7.19 0.48
C ILE A 245 -0.96 -7.65 -0.90
N LYS A 246 -0.42 -7.11 -1.99
CA LYS A 246 -0.80 -7.46 -3.36
C LYS A 246 0.25 -8.34 -4.01
#